data_c098379a24e543815b57b8a30eb78869
#
_entry.id   c098379a24e543815b57b8a30eb78869
#
_cell.length_a   1.000
_cell.length_b   1.000
_cell.length_c   1.000
_cell.angle_alpha   90.00
_cell.angle_beta   90.00
_cell.angle_gamma   90.00
#
_symmetry.space_group_name_H-M   'P 1'
#
loop_
_entity.id
_entity.type
_entity.pdbx_description
1 polymer ?
#
loop_
_entity_poly.entity_id
_entity_poly.type
_entity_poly.pdbx_seq_one_letter_code
_entity_poly.pdbx_strand_id
1 'polypeptide(L)'
;MKIGFFSEAGYEGKVERNHPNMRTDVAWVCALDANHHPFPKLSTLSDDMYDVGVMILPKKRKPLLNYPLLEQYKRVCKKVTVMQESYYNYWQDSSIAEQIWYFNFLTEMDLIFCHNDVDLKYYNGITNVRTELLPTVMITDNIVPRNESGDGVIIGGNWVRDYGGFDSYQVALEITDDITSITTGR
;
A
#
# COMPACT_ATOMS: atom_id res chain seq x y z
N MET A 1 -4.96 -11.74 -19.18
CA MET A 1 -3.88 -11.64 -18.16
C MET A 1 -4.55 -11.84 -16.80
N LYS A 2 -4.05 -12.78 -16.00
CA LYS A 2 -4.52 -13.01 -14.63
C LYS A 2 -3.60 -12.29 -13.66
N ILE A 3 -4.14 -11.47 -12.78
CA ILE A 3 -3.37 -10.69 -11.79
C ILE A 3 -3.71 -11.19 -10.38
N GLY A 4 -2.67 -11.57 -9.62
CA GLY A 4 -2.74 -11.84 -8.20
C GLY A 4 -2.27 -10.62 -7.41
N PHE A 5 -3.01 -10.24 -6.38
CA PHE A 5 -2.63 -9.14 -5.49
C PHE A 5 -2.42 -9.68 -4.07
N PHE A 6 -1.31 -9.33 -3.45
CA PHE A 6 -0.89 -9.90 -2.18
C PHE A 6 -0.59 -8.80 -1.16
N SER A 7 -1.27 -8.84 -0.02
CA SER A 7 -1.05 -7.89 1.06
C SER A 7 -1.31 -8.51 2.44
N GLU A 8 -1.13 -7.75 3.51
CA GLU A 8 -1.48 -8.19 4.87
C GLU A 8 -2.98 -8.07 5.20
N ALA A 9 -3.80 -7.56 4.26
CA ALA A 9 -5.24 -7.44 4.45
C ALA A 9 -5.93 -8.81 4.56
N GLY A 10 -6.95 -8.89 5.39
CA GLY A 10 -7.58 -10.17 5.77
C GLY A 10 -8.66 -10.68 4.81
N TYR A 11 -8.96 -9.97 3.71
CA TYR A 11 -9.96 -10.42 2.73
C TYR A 11 -9.34 -11.26 1.61
N GLU A 12 -10.16 -11.98 0.84
CA GLU A 12 -9.73 -12.80 -0.29
C GLU A 12 -10.67 -12.62 -1.48
N GLY A 13 -10.11 -12.65 -2.71
CA GLY A 13 -10.87 -12.58 -3.94
C GLY A 13 -10.90 -11.21 -4.59
N LYS A 14 -11.88 -10.98 -5.46
CA LYS A 14 -12.10 -9.72 -6.17
C LYS A 14 -12.79 -8.68 -5.29
N VAL A 15 -12.60 -7.42 -5.63
CA VAL A 15 -13.29 -6.28 -5.02
C VAL A 15 -14.17 -5.62 -6.06
N GLU A 16 -15.44 -5.42 -5.74
CA GLU A 16 -16.37 -4.70 -6.59
C GLU A 16 -16.25 -3.18 -6.39
N ARG A 17 -16.59 -2.42 -7.45
CA ARG A 17 -16.48 -0.93 -7.43
C ARG A 17 -17.35 -0.24 -6.40
N ASN A 18 -18.39 -0.91 -5.89
CA ASN A 18 -19.28 -0.39 -4.84
C ASN A 18 -18.76 -0.65 -3.42
N HIS A 19 -17.57 -1.19 -3.25
CA HIS A 19 -17.00 -1.44 -1.93
C HIS A 19 -16.86 -0.12 -1.13
N PRO A 20 -17.27 -0.08 0.14
CA PRO A 20 -17.33 1.17 0.92
C PRO A 20 -15.96 1.78 1.22
N ASN A 21 -14.89 1.01 1.14
CA ASN A 21 -13.53 1.48 1.38
C ASN A 21 -12.67 1.32 0.11
N MET A 22 -12.79 2.27 -0.82
CA MET A 22 -12.10 2.25 -2.12
C MET A 22 -10.80 3.05 -2.09
N ARG A 23 -9.91 2.69 -1.19
CA ARG A 23 -8.57 3.30 -1.05
C ARG A 23 -7.49 2.22 -0.89
N THR A 24 -6.23 2.60 -1.08
CA THR A 24 -5.05 1.75 -0.92
C THR A 24 -5.15 0.42 -1.69
N ASP A 25 -4.86 -0.71 -1.05
CA ASP A 25 -4.89 -2.04 -1.65
C ASP A 25 -6.25 -2.40 -2.26
N VAL A 26 -7.37 -2.08 -1.58
CA VAL A 26 -8.72 -2.34 -2.07
C VAL A 26 -8.98 -1.65 -3.43
N ALA A 27 -8.59 -0.39 -3.55
CA ALA A 27 -8.73 0.36 -4.79
C ALA A 27 -7.84 -0.22 -5.91
N TRP A 28 -6.62 -0.65 -5.60
CA TRP A 28 -5.73 -1.30 -6.56
C TRP A 28 -6.26 -2.67 -7.02
N VAL A 29 -6.75 -3.50 -6.09
CA VAL A 29 -7.36 -4.80 -6.44
C VAL A 29 -8.52 -4.61 -7.40
N CYS A 30 -9.39 -3.63 -7.13
CA CYS A 30 -10.51 -3.30 -8.00
C CYS A 30 -10.06 -2.74 -9.36
N ALA A 31 -9.14 -1.76 -9.36
CA ALA A 31 -8.67 -1.11 -10.59
C ALA A 31 -7.95 -2.08 -11.55
N LEU A 32 -7.22 -3.04 -11.00
CA LEU A 32 -6.49 -4.05 -11.75
C LEU A 32 -7.34 -5.28 -12.11
N ASP A 33 -8.58 -5.37 -11.66
CA ASP A 33 -9.41 -6.59 -11.72
C ASP A 33 -8.64 -7.81 -11.16
N ALA A 34 -7.87 -7.60 -10.11
CA ALA A 34 -7.01 -8.60 -9.51
C ALA A 34 -7.77 -9.50 -8.52
N ASN A 35 -7.22 -10.68 -8.25
CA ASN A 35 -7.63 -11.50 -7.11
C ASN A 35 -6.70 -11.24 -5.94
N HIS A 36 -7.24 -10.78 -4.82
CA HIS A 36 -6.48 -10.56 -3.59
C HIS A 36 -6.32 -11.84 -2.78
N HIS A 37 -5.13 -12.02 -2.23
CA HIS A 37 -4.81 -13.08 -1.27
C HIS A 37 -3.97 -12.52 -0.12
N PRO A 38 -4.34 -12.84 1.13
CA PRO A 38 -3.45 -12.61 2.28
C PRO A 38 -2.16 -13.42 2.14
N PHE A 39 -1.02 -12.91 2.61
CA PHE A 39 0.28 -13.59 2.49
C PHE A 39 0.29 -15.07 2.90
N PRO A 40 -0.34 -15.50 4.01
CA PRO A 40 -0.33 -16.91 4.40
C PRO A 40 -0.92 -17.85 3.33
N LYS A 41 -1.78 -17.34 2.47
CA LYS A 41 -2.40 -18.13 1.39
C LYS A 41 -1.43 -18.48 0.26
N LEU A 42 -0.33 -17.74 0.09
CA LEU A 42 0.67 -18.03 -0.96
C LEU A 42 1.13 -19.49 -0.96
N SER A 43 1.29 -20.09 0.23
CA SER A 43 1.71 -21.49 0.37
C SER A 43 0.73 -22.51 -0.20
N THR A 44 -0.55 -22.15 -0.31
CA THR A 44 -1.64 -23.05 -0.74
C THR A 44 -2.08 -22.83 -2.21
N LEU A 45 -1.58 -21.76 -2.84
CA LEU A 45 -1.92 -21.49 -4.25
C LEU A 45 -1.13 -22.39 -5.20
N SER A 46 -1.72 -22.65 -6.36
CA SER A 46 -1.08 -23.45 -7.41
C SER A 46 0.08 -22.72 -8.08
N ASP A 47 1.00 -23.48 -8.64
CA ASP A 47 2.12 -22.96 -9.43
C ASP A 47 1.57 -22.24 -10.68
N ASP A 48 2.25 -21.15 -11.08
CA ASP A 48 1.91 -20.35 -12.26
C ASP A 48 0.43 -19.90 -12.33
N MET A 49 -0.22 -19.75 -11.16
CA MET A 49 -1.63 -19.37 -11.07
C MET A 49 -1.91 -17.99 -11.69
N TYR A 50 -0.94 -17.07 -11.60
CA TYR A 50 -1.05 -15.70 -12.10
C TYR A 50 0.04 -15.37 -13.13
N ASP A 51 -0.35 -14.59 -14.14
CA ASP A 51 0.61 -14.05 -15.11
C ASP A 51 1.47 -12.95 -14.47
N VAL A 52 0.85 -12.14 -13.58
CA VAL A 52 1.51 -11.06 -12.83
C VAL A 52 1.06 -11.10 -11.37
N GLY A 53 2.01 -11.01 -10.47
CA GLY A 53 1.77 -10.73 -9.06
C GLY A 53 2.08 -9.28 -8.72
N VAL A 54 1.22 -8.65 -7.91
CA VAL A 54 1.46 -7.35 -7.29
C VAL A 54 1.44 -7.53 -5.78
N MET A 55 2.51 -7.17 -5.10
CA MET A 55 2.64 -7.34 -3.67
C MET A 55 2.86 -6.00 -2.97
N ILE A 56 2.09 -5.72 -1.92
CA ILE A 56 2.40 -4.66 -0.95
C ILE A 56 3.08 -5.31 0.23
N LEU A 57 4.34 -4.96 0.48
CA LEU A 57 5.09 -5.51 1.61
C LEU A 57 4.49 -5.05 2.95
N PRO A 58 4.33 -5.98 3.90
CA PRO A 58 3.72 -5.67 5.19
C PRO A 58 4.61 -4.78 6.05
N LYS A 59 3.97 -4.00 6.91
CA LYS A 59 4.66 -3.13 7.87
C LYS A 59 5.30 -3.91 9.03
N LYS A 60 4.71 -5.04 9.42
CA LYS A 60 5.26 -5.95 10.45
C LYS A 60 6.21 -6.95 9.80
N ARG A 61 7.50 -6.80 10.04
CA ARG A 61 8.58 -7.43 9.27
C ARG A 61 9.15 -8.69 9.89
N LYS A 62 9.19 -8.80 11.22
CA LYS A 62 9.82 -9.93 11.90
C LYS A 62 9.35 -11.31 11.43
N PRO A 63 8.06 -11.55 11.15
CA PRO A 63 7.61 -12.84 10.61
C PRO A 63 8.15 -13.14 9.20
N LEU A 64 8.49 -12.12 8.41
CA LEU A 64 8.88 -12.28 7.01
C LEU A 64 10.28 -12.87 6.84
N LEU A 65 11.19 -12.57 7.77
CA LEU A 65 12.58 -13.09 7.72
C LEU A 65 12.65 -14.61 7.72
N ASN A 66 11.65 -15.26 8.33
CA ASN A 66 11.59 -16.72 8.46
C ASN A 66 10.57 -17.36 7.52
N TYR A 67 9.95 -16.57 6.66
CA TYR A 67 8.92 -17.05 5.74
C TYR A 67 9.47 -17.10 4.31
N PRO A 68 9.33 -18.22 3.59
CA PRO A 68 9.82 -18.35 2.21
C PRO A 68 8.93 -17.56 1.23
N LEU A 69 8.75 -16.27 1.51
CA LEU A 69 7.80 -15.40 0.79
C LEU A 69 8.19 -15.27 -0.68
N LEU A 70 9.48 -15.06 -0.94
CA LEU A 70 9.97 -14.83 -2.30
C LEU A 70 9.81 -16.08 -3.17
N GLU A 71 10.20 -17.25 -2.66
CA GLU A 71 10.09 -18.51 -3.38
C GLU A 71 8.64 -18.85 -3.69
N GLN A 72 7.74 -18.66 -2.70
CA GLN A 72 6.31 -18.90 -2.89
C GLN A 72 5.70 -17.91 -3.87
N TYR A 73 6.12 -16.64 -3.81
CA TYR A 73 5.62 -15.62 -4.71
C TYR A 73 6.04 -15.90 -6.16
N LYS A 74 7.32 -16.26 -6.38
CA LYS A 74 7.83 -16.65 -7.70
C LYS A 74 7.23 -17.96 -8.24
N ARG A 75 6.86 -18.89 -7.35
CA ARG A 75 6.17 -20.11 -7.72
C ARG A 75 4.76 -19.85 -8.24
N VAL A 76 4.03 -18.92 -7.61
CA VAL A 76 2.63 -18.64 -7.91
C VAL A 76 2.46 -17.67 -9.10
N CYS A 77 3.45 -16.81 -9.34
CA CYS A 77 3.38 -15.73 -10.33
C CYS A 77 4.53 -15.83 -11.33
N LYS A 78 4.22 -15.77 -12.64
CA LYS A 78 5.23 -15.75 -13.71
C LYS A 78 6.07 -14.48 -13.71
N LYS A 79 5.45 -13.35 -13.34
CA LYS A 79 6.09 -12.04 -13.14
C LYS A 79 5.76 -11.54 -11.76
N VAL A 80 6.77 -11.03 -11.05
CA VAL A 80 6.65 -10.58 -9.67
C VAL A 80 6.94 -9.09 -9.56
N THR A 81 6.00 -8.35 -9.01
CA THR A 81 6.14 -6.91 -8.81
C THR A 81 5.86 -6.53 -7.36
N VAL A 82 6.51 -5.48 -6.89
CA VAL A 82 6.27 -4.93 -5.56
C VAL A 82 5.76 -3.50 -5.66
N MET A 83 4.83 -3.16 -4.82
CA MET A 83 4.32 -1.81 -4.63
C MET A 83 4.77 -1.32 -3.26
N GLN A 84 5.53 -0.23 -3.25
CA GLN A 84 6.00 0.37 -2.01
C GLN A 84 4.96 1.37 -1.50
N GLU A 85 4.28 1.03 -0.41
CA GLU A 85 3.21 1.86 0.16
C GLU A 85 3.74 2.97 1.08
N SER A 86 4.90 2.77 1.70
CA SER A 86 5.50 3.72 2.64
C SER A 86 6.67 4.48 2.02
N TYR A 87 7.10 5.58 2.67
CA TYR A 87 8.32 6.28 2.27
C TYR A 87 9.53 5.35 2.24
N TYR A 88 10.47 5.64 1.35
CA TYR A 88 11.71 4.87 1.17
C TYR A 88 12.49 4.68 2.49
N ASN A 89 12.45 5.65 3.39
CA ASN A 89 13.15 5.60 4.68
C ASN A 89 12.48 4.70 5.72
N TYR A 90 11.31 4.15 5.43
CA TYR A 90 10.56 3.32 6.37
C TYR A 90 11.35 2.10 6.88
N TRP A 91 12.26 1.57 6.08
CA TRP A 91 13.09 0.43 6.44
C TRP A 91 14.40 0.80 7.13
N GLN A 92 14.76 2.09 7.19
CA GLN A 92 16.02 2.55 7.78
C GLN A 92 16.10 2.30 9.29
N ASP A 93 14.97 2.33 10.00
CA ASP A 93 14.87 2.05 11.43
C ASP A 93 14.75 0.56 11.76
N SER A 94 14.84 -0.31 10.74
CA SER A 94 14.78 -1.75 10.91
C SER A 94 16.17 -2.31 11.25
N SER A 95 16.21 -3.54 11.78
CA SER A 95 17.48 -4.23 11.99
C SER A 95 18.23 -4.44 10.66
N ILE A 96 19.55 -4.54 10.72
CA ILE A 96 20.40 -4.79 9.52
C ILE A 96 19.92 -6.03 8.77
N ALA A 97 19.53 -7.09 9.48
CA ALA A 97 19.02 -8.32 8.85
C ALA A 97 17.73 -8.07 8.05
N GLU A 98 16.82 -7.25 8.59
CA GLU A 98 15.59 -6.86 7.89
C GLU A 98 15.88 -5.97 6.67
N GLN A 99 16.84 -5.05 6.77
CA GLN A 99 17.25 -4.20 5.66
C GLN A 99 17.89 -5.03 4.53
N ILE A 100 18.77 -5.98 4.87
CA ILE A 100 19.39 -6.89 3.90
C ILE A 100 18.32 -7.75 3.22
N TRP A 101 17.40 -8.32 4.00
CA TRP A 101 16.30 -9.11 3.46
C TRP A 101 15.45 -8.30 2.49
N TYR A 102 15.09 -7.07 2.88
CA TYR A 102 14.28 -6.18 2.04
C TYR A 102 14.99 -5.84 0.72
N PHE A 103 16.27 -5.46 0.81
CA PHE A 103 17.07 -5.17 -0.39
C PHE A 103 17.13 -6.38 -1.33
N ASN A 104 17.45 -7.56 -0.79
CA ASN A 104 17.51 -8.79 -1.58
C ASN A 104 16.14 -9.13 -2.19
N PHE A 105 15.05 -8.91 -1.45
CA PHE A 105 13.70 -9.10 -1.97
C PHE A 105 13.42 -8.17 -3.16
N LEU A 106 13.79 -6.89 -3.07
CA LEU A 106 13.60 -5.91 -4.15
C LEU A 106 14.40 -6.29 -5.40
N THR A 107 15.64 -6.74 -5.25
CA THR A 107 16.51 -7.09 -6.41
C THR A 107 16.01 -8.29 -7.20
N GLU A 108 15.11 -9.07 -6.64
CA GLU A 108 14.50 -10.25 -7.27
C GLU A 108 13.16 -9.95 -7.97
N MET A 109 12.71 -8.70 -7.94
CA MET A 109 11.48 -8.29 -8.61
C MET A 109 11.68 -8.00 -10.08
N ASP A 110 10.64 -8.21 -10.89
CA ASP A 110 10.61 -7.75 -12.29
C ASP A 110 10.34 -6.24 -12.40
N LEU A 111 9.63 -5.67 -11.40
CA LEU A 111 9.24 -4.27 -11.39
C LEU A 111 8.93 -3.79 -9.97
N ILE A 112 9.35 -2.56 -9.66
CA ILE A 112 9.02 -1.85 -8.42
C ILE A 112 8.11 -0.67 -8.75
N PHE A 113 6.95 -0.57 -8.11
CA PHE A 113 6.07 0.57 -8.20
C PHE A 113 6.26 1.51 -7.01
N CYS A 114 6.41 2.80 -7.28
CA CYS A 114 6.51 3.88 -6.30
C CYS A 114 5.38 4.90 -6.49
N HIS A 115 4.94 5.52 -5.41
CA HIS A 115 3.81 6.46 -5.44
C HIS A 115 4.23 7.93 -5.63
N ASN A 116 5.52 8.23 -5.57
CA ASN A 116 6.06 9.57 -5.71
C ASN A 116 7.47 9.58 -6.32
N ASP A 117 7.88 10.75 -6.81
CA ASP A 117 9.18 10.94 -7.49
C ASP A 117 10.39 10.77 -6.57
N VAL A 118 10.25 11.00 -5.28
CA VAL A 118 11.35 10.85 -4.32
C VAL A 118 11.70 9.39 -4.14
N ASP A 119 10.68 8.55 -3.92
CA ASP A 119 10.84 7.11 -3.82
C ASP A 119 11.33 6.51 -5.14
N LEU A 120 10.81 6.99 -6.28
CA LEU A 120 11.28 6.59 -7.60
C LEU A 120 12.79 6.80 -7.76
N LYS A 121 13.28 7.99 -7.43
CA LYS A 121 14.72 8.32 -7.49
C LYS A 121 15.54 7.46 -6.54
N TYR A 122 15.03 7.22 -5.32
CA TYR A 122 15.70 6.39 -4.33
C TYR A 122 15.87 4.95 -4.83
N TYR A 123 14.80 4.30 -5.27
CA TYR A 123 14.85 2.90 -5.72
C TYR A 123 15.68 2.74 -7.01
N ASN A 124 15.60 3.68 -7.94
CA ASN A 124 16.49 3.70 -9.10
C ASN A 124 17.98 3.86 -8.73
N GLY A 125 18.27 4.48 -7.59
CA GLY A 125 19.64 4.66 -7.11
C GLY A 125 20.21 3.44 -6.38
N ILE A 126 19.37 2.58 -5.82
CA ILE A 126 19.81 1.45 -4.97
C ILE A 126 19.64 0.08 -5.64
N THR A 127 18.85 -0.02 -6.69
CA THR A 127 18.63 -1.29 -7.41
C THR A 127 18.79 -1.11 -8.92
N ASN A 128 19.06 -2.21 -9.63
CA ASN A 128 19.02 -2.27 -11.09
C ASN A 128 17.64 -2.73 -11.61
N VAL A 129 16.68 -2.93 -10.72
CA VAL A 129 15.33 -3.33 -11.09
C VAL A 129 14.61 -2.13 -11.69
N ARG A 130 13.86 -2.36 -12.76
CA ARG A 130 12.98 -1.34 -13.33
C ARG A 130 12.04 -0.80 -12.27
N THR A 131 11.99 0.52 -12.13
CA THR A 131 11.12 1.21 -11.18
C THR A 131 10.22 2.19 -11.93
N GLU A 132 8.95 2.19 -11.63
CA GLU A 132 7.94 3.03 -12.29
C GLU A 132 7.11 3.79 -11.29
N LEU A 133 6.76 5.03 -11.66
CA LEU A 133 5.83 5.84 -10.89
C LEU A 133 4.40 5.34 -11.10
N LEU A 134 3.74 5.00 -10.02
CA LEU A 134 2.36 4.58 -10.00
C LEU A 134 1.59 5.38 -8.94
N PRO A 135 0.96 6.50 -9.31
CA PRO A 135 0.23 7.34 -8.37
C PRO A 135 -0.85 6.56 -7.61
N THR A 136 -1.08 6.93 -6.37
CA THR A 136 -2.10 6.29 -5.54
C THR A 136 -3.47 6.32 -6.21
N VAL A 137 -4.13 5.18 -6.29
CA VAL A 137 -5.48 5.05 -6.84
C VAL A 137 -6.53 5.32 -5.76
N MET A 138 -7.54 6.10 -6.12
CA MET A 138 -8.77 6.26 -5.37
C MET A 138 -9.95 6.09 -6.34
N ILE A 139 -10.88 5.19 -6.04
CA ILE A 139 -12.10 5.01 -6.82
C ILE A 139 -13.19 5.84 -6.17
N THR A 140 -13.75 6.78 -6.93
CA THR A 140 -14.65 7.81 -6.43
C THR A 140 -16.11 7.59 -6.75
N ASP A 141 -16.47 6.43 -7.30
CA ASP A 141 -17.83 6.12 -7.75
C ASP A 141 -18.90 6.30 -6.64
N ASN A 142 -18.51 6.07 -5.38
CA ASN A 142 -19.38 6.19 -4.21
C ASN A 142 -19.17 7.47 -3.40
N ILE A 143 -18.35 8.41 -3.90
CA ILE A 143 -18.13 9.67 -3.20
C ILE A 143 -19.28 10.61 -3.54
N VAL A 144 -20.04 10.97 -2.52
CA VAL A 144 -21.08 12.01 -2.65
C VAL A 144 -20.38 13.36 -2.90
N PRO A 145 -20.78 14.11 -3.93
CA PRO A 145 -20.22 15.43 -4.18
C PRO A 145 -20.33 16.31 -2.93
N ARG A 146 -19.28 17.10 -2.69
CA ARG A 146 -19.25 18.06 -1.58
C ARG A 146 -20.43 19.04 -1.71
N ASN A 147 -21.13 19.29 -0.60
CA ASN A 147 -22.07 20.39 -0.52
C ASN A 147 -21.27 21.71 -0.54
N GLU A 148 -21.54 22.60 -1.49
CA GLU A 148 -20.77 23.83 -1.70
C GLU A 148 -20.91 24.88 -0.56
N SER A 149 -21.82 24.65 0.38
CA SER A 149 -22.17 25.60 1.44
C SER A 149 -21.46 25.34 2.79
N GLY A 150 -20.46 24.48 2.85
CA GLY A 150 -19.72 24.21 4.08
C GLY A 150 -18.53 25.17 4.26
N ASP A 151 -18.52 25.92 5.34
CA ASP A 151 -17.48 26.89 5.76
C ASP A 151 -16.63 26.41 6.96
N GLY A 152 -16.93 25.23 7.50
CA GLY A 152 -16.14 24.60 8.57
C GLY A 152 -14.89 23.86 8.08
N VAL A 153 -13.97 23.60 9.00
CA VAL A 153 -12.75 22.80 8.78
C VAL A 153 -12.93 21.37 9.29
N ILE A 154 -12.63 20.39 8.44
CA ILE A 154 -12.61 18.98 8.81
C ILE A 154 -11.17 18.52 8.95
N ILE A 155 -10.79 18.07 10.15
CA ILE A 155 -9.51 17.41 10.39
C ILE A 155 -9.75 15.91 10.33
N GLY A 156 -9.31 15.28 9.22
CA GLY A 156 -9.49 13.85 8.99
C GLY A 156 -8.25 13.03 9.34
N GLY A 157 -8.45 11.75 9.66
CA GLY A 157 -7.37 10.79 9.86
C GLY A 157 -7.02 10.49 11.31
N ASN A 158 -5.92 9.77 11.49
CA ASN A 158 -5.42 9.40 12.81
C ASN A 158 -4.53 10.53 13.35
N TRP A 159 -5.14 11.50 13.99
CA TRP A 159 -4.46 12.73 14.39
C TRP A 159 -3.66 12.64 15.70
N VAL A 160 -3.65 11.49 16.34
CA VAL A 160 -3.21 11.39 17.73
C VAL A 160 -1.69 11.25 17.90
N ARG A 161 -0.86 11.03 16.89
CA ARG A 161 0.56 10.79 17.19
C ARG A 161 1.53 10.99 16.04
N ASP A 162 1.23 10.43 14.89
CA ASP A 162 2.23 10.28 13.84
C ASP A 162 2.03 11.27 12.67
N TYR A 163 0.94 12.05 12.69
CA TYR A 163 0.52 12.89 11.58
C TYR A 163 0.27 14.36 11.95
N GLY A 164 0.82 14.82 13.06
CA GLY A 164 0.73 16.23 13.46
C GLY A 164 -0.68 16.73 13.69
N GLY A 165 -1.58 15.87 14.21
CA GLY A 165 -2.98 16.23 14.37
C GLY A 165 -3.23 17.36 15.35
N PHE A 166 -2.39 17.49 16.39
CA PHE A 166 -2.46 18.63 17.30
C PHE A 166 -2.08 19.92 16.57
N ASP A 167 -1.03 19.90 15.77
CA ASP A 167 -0.60 21.06 14.99
C ASP A 167 -1.66 21.43 13.95
N SER A 168 -2.27 20.44 13.29
CA SER A 168 -3.37 20.66 12.36
C SER A 168 -4.59 21.30 13.05
N TYR A 169 -4.87 20.89 14.29
CA TYR A 169 -5.95 21.48 15.09
C TYR A 169 -5.64 22.92 15.48
N GLN A 170 -4.40 23.23 15.90
CA GLN A 170 -3.99 24.61 16.20
C GLN A 170 -4.11 25.51 14.95
N VAL A 171 -3.64 25.04 13.79
CA VAL A 171 -3.79 25.80 12.53
C VAL A 171 -5.27 25.98 12.15
N ALA A 172 -6.12 24.98 12.37
CA ALA A 172 -7.54 25.12 12.10
C ALA A 172 -8.23 26.16 12.98
N LEU A 173 -7.85 26.27 14.26
CA LEU A 173 -8.36 27.29 15.19
C LEU A 173 -8.06 28.73 14.76
N GLU A 174 -6.96 28.95 14.02
CA GLU A 174 -6.65 30.27 13.44
C GLU A 174 -7.56 30.65 12.25
N ILE A 175 -8.26 29.66 11.69
CA ILE A 175 -9.11 29.84 10.51
C ILE A 175 -10.59 29.96 10.91
N THR A 176 -11.06 29.12 11.82
CA THR A 176 -12.47 29.03 12.21
C THR A 176 -12.65 28.35 13.57
N ASP A 177 -13.74 28.72 14.28
CA ASP A 177 -14.17 28.02 15.48
C ASP A 177 -15.01 26.77 15.15
N ASP A 178 -15.46 26.62 13.91
CA ASP A 178 -16.24 25.44 13.45
C ASP A 178 -15.32 24.34 12.95
N ILE A 179 -14.81 23.54 13.88
CA ILE A 179 -13.88 22.45 13.61
C ILE A 179 -14.52 21.11 13.93
N THR A 180 -14.57 20.23 12.95
CA THR A 180 -14.98 18.84 13.12
C THR A 180 -13.76 17.91 13.00
N SER A 181 -13.42 17.20 14.06
CA SER A 181 -12.41 16.16 14.01
C SER A 181 -13.05 14.79 13.73
N ILE A 182 -12.62 14.13 12.65
CA ILE A 182 -13.05 12.77 12.33
C ILE A 182 -11.86 11.84 12.64
N THR A 183 -11.93 11.17 13.78
CA THR A 183 -11.01 10.06 14.06
C THR A 183 -11.64 8.79 13.50
N THR A 184 -10.99 8.20 12.49
CA THR A 184 -11.31 6.84 12.10
C THR A 184 -10.79 5.93 13.19
N GLY A 185 -11.69 5.49 14.09
CA GLY A 185 -11.35 4.49 15.09
C GLY A 185 -10.84 3.22 14.40
N ARG A 186 -9.73 2.73 14.88
CA ARG A 186 -9.28 1.35 14.66
C ARG A 186 -9.69 0.51 15.85
#